data_3a789bd757338e8dd09cde282d77e5cb
#
_entry.id   3a789bd757338e8dd09cde282d77e5cb
#
_cell.length_a   1.000
_cell.length_b   1.000
_cell.length_c   1.000
_cell.angle_alpha   90.00
_cell.angle_beta   90.00
_cell.angle_gamma   90.00
#
_symmetry.space_group_name_H-M   'P 1'
#
loop_
_entity.id
_entity.type
_entity.pdbx_description
1 polymer ?
#
loop_
_entity_poly.entity_id
_entity_poly.type
_entity_poly.pdbx_seq_one_letter_code
_entity_poly.pdbx_strand_id
1 'polypeptide(L)'
;MSTTLSYDELEQEIIQELKKYTIGVLATSEGNNVTARSMMLISDGLKISCFTFTTTRKFKQISANKNAALAINNIQIEGMATLKGHTSDPKNVSFLKAFEKLQPEVYKMYRDVCLDPESPAELIEISPKRIAIYTGGYPDSKMDVLNTDKKTAIRYSGSDFLKGEDYE
;
A
#
# COMPACT_ATOMS: atom_id res chain seq x y z
N MET A 1 23.00 -16.66 -1.18
CA MET A 1 23.24 -15.74 -2.32
C MET A 1 21.90 -15.31 -2.86
N SER A 2 21.70 -14.01 -3.01
CA SER A 2 20.51 -13.47 -3.63
C SER A 2 20.43 -13.86 -5.12
N THR A 3 19.21 -13.94 -5.66
CA THR A 3 18.96 -14.32 -7.05
C THR A 3 18.18 -13.20 -7.73
N THR A 4 18.65 -12.75 -8.89
CA THR A 4 17.90 -11.79 -9.72
C THR A 4 16.68 -12.48 -10.34
N LEU A 5 15.52 -11.84 -10.24
CA LEU A 5 14.25 -12.28 -10.83
C LEU A 5 13.87 -11.40 -12.02
N SER A 6 12.92 -11.86 -12.82
CA SER A 6 12.25 -11.02 -13.80
C SER A 6 11.39 -9.98 -13.09
N TYR A 7 11.62 -8.70 -13.38
CA TYR A 7 10.84 -7.60 -12.80
C TYR A 7 9.36 -7.71 -13.17
N ASP A 8 9.07 -7.91 -14.46
CA ASP A 8 7.69 -7.95 -14.98
C ASP A 8 6.90 -9.13 -14.41
N GLU A 9 7.54 -10.30 -14.27
CA GLU A 9 6.90 -11.49 -13.68
C GLU A 9 6.57 -11.25 -12.20
N LEU A 10 7.52 -10.77 -11.40
CA LEU A 10 7.30 -10.49 -9.99
C LEU A 10 6.27 -9.36 -9.80
N GLU A 11 6.29 -8.33 -10.63
CA GLU A 11 5.27 -7.27 -10.62
C GLU A 11 3.86 -7.85 -10.80
N GLN A 12 3.68 -8.74 -11.79
CA GLN A 12 2.38 -9.38 -12.04
C GLN A 12 1.96 -10.30 -10.89
N GLU A 13 2.88 -11.06 -10.30
CA GLU A 13 2.59 -11.89 -9.12
C GLU A 13 2.12 -11.02 -7.95
N ILE A 14 2.80 -9.91 -7.67
CA ILE A 14 2.43 -8.97 -6.62
C ILE A 14 1.05 -8.37 -6.88
N ILE A 15 0.76 -7.94 -8.10
CA ILE A 15 -0.55 -7.38 -8.47
C ILE A 15 -1.66 -8.41 -8.24
N GLN A 16 -1.46 -9.68 -8.60
CA GLN A 16 -2.46 -10.72 -8.35
C GLN A 16 -2.63 -11.00 -6.85
N GLU A 17 -1.54 -10.96 -6.09
CA GLU A 17 -1.60 -11.17 -4.64
C GLU A 17 -2.34 -10.03 -3.94
N LEU A 18 -2.05 -8.77 -4.28
CA LEU A 18 -2.71 -7.59 -3.72
C LEU A 18 -4.23 -7.59 -3.91
N LYS A 19 -4.74 -8.15 -5.03
CA LYS A 19 -6.18 -8.24 -5.30
C LYS A 19 -6.94 -9.12 -4.31
N LYS A 20 -6.26 -9.99 -3.58
CA LYS A 20 -6.89 -10.89 -2.59
C LYS A 20 -7.25 -10.18 -1.29
N TYR A 21 -6.70 -8.99 -1.05
CA TYR A 21 -6.82 -8.30 0.23
C TYR A 21 -7.45 -6.92 0.06
N THR A 22 -8.40 -6.62 0.93
CA THR A 22 -9.10 -5.34 1.00
C THR A 22 -8.81 -4.57 2.29
N ILE A 23 -7.98 -5.14 3.18
CA ILE A 23 -7.57 -4.53 4.44
C ILE A 23 -6.07 -4.68 4.60
N GLY A 24 -5.42 -3.64 5.09
CA GLY A 24 -4.02 -3.63 5.46
C GLY A 24 -3.73 -2.62 6.55
N VAL A 25 -2.52 -2.62 7.06
CA VAL A 25 -2.07 -1.69 8.11
C VAL A 25 -1.24 -0.58 7.47
N LEU A 26 -1.74 0.64 7.50
CA LEU A 26 -1.04 1.83 7.04
C LEU A 26 -0.25 2.45 8.21
N ALA A 27 1.05 2.60 8.03
CA ALA A 27 1.94 3.34 8.91
C ALA A 27 2.27 4.72 8.31
N THR A 28 2.16 5.76 9.12
CA THR A 28 2.50 7.15 8.78
C THR A 28 3.23 7.80 9.95
N SER A 29 4.02 8.84 9.69
CA SER A 29 4.83 9.49 10.72
C SER A 29 4.79 11.01 10.64
N GLU A 30 5.05 11.62 11.79
CA GLU A 30 5.30 13.06 11.96
C GLU A 30 6.49 13.21 12.91
N GLY A 31 7.60 13.73 12.40
CA GLY A 31 8.88 13.66 13.10
C GLY A 31 9.22 12.20 13.44
N ASN A 32 9.56 11.94 14.69
CA ASN A 32 9.91 10.60 15.19
C ASN A 32 8.67 9.77 15.65
N ASN A 33 7.46 10.33 15.55
CA ASN A 33 6.24 9.65 15.99
C ASN A 33 5.63 8.84 14.83
N VAL A 34 5.78 7.53 14.86
CA VAL A 34 5.13 6.61 13.92
C VAL A 34 3.83 6.09 14.50
N THR A 35 2.78 6.05 13.69
CA THR A 35 1.50 5.43 14.06
C THR A 35 1.03 4.49 12.95
N ALA A 36 0.43 3.36 13.32
CA ALA A 36 -0.12 2.37 12.41
C ALA A 36 -1.59 2.10 12.73
N ARG A 37 -2.39 1.81 11.70
CA ARG A 37 -3.82 1.49 11.84
C ARG A 37 -4.31 0.66 10.66
N SER A 38 -5.32 -0.16 10.90
CA SER A 38 -6.03 -0.86 9.81
C SER A 38 -6.75 0.13 8.91
N MET A 39 -6.64 -0.09 7.61
CA MET A 39 -7.29 0.69 6.56
C MET A 39 -7.95 -0.26 5.56
N MET A 40 -9.07 0.17 5.06
CA MET A 40 -9.68 -0.42 3.88
C MET A 40 -8.91 0.04 2.65
N LEU A 41 -8.56 -0.89 1.77
CA LEU A 41 -7.68 -0.66 0.64
C LEU A 41 -8.33 -1.05 -0.68
N ILE A 42 -8.05 -0.29 -1.71
CA ILE A 42 -8.37 -0.59 -3.10
C ILE A 42 -7.05 -0.60 -3.88
N SER A 43 -6.70 -1.74 -4.46
CA SER A 43 -5.51 -1.88 -5.31
C SER A 43 -5.86 -1.72 -6.78
N ASP A 44 -5.06 -0.94 -7.50
CA ASP A 44 -5.09 -0.79 -8.96
C ASP A 44 -3.66 -0.92 -9.50
N GLY A 45 -3.34 -2.08 -10.05
CA GLY A 45 -1.95 -2.46 -10.28
C GLY A 45 -1.18 -2.50 -8.97
N LEU A 46 -0.02 -1.86 -8.93
CA LEU A 46 0.77 -1.69 -7.69
C LEU A 46 0.31 -0.52 -6.83
N LYS A 47 -0.48 0.42 -7.37
CA LYS A 47 -1.01 1.55 -6.60
C LYS A 47 -2.08 1.10 -5.65
N ILE A 48 -2.07 1.68 -4.45
CA ILE A 48 -3.05 1.37 -3.42
C ILE A 48 -3.72 2.65 -2.98
N SER A 49 -5.04 2.63 -2.97
CA SER A 49 -5.86 3.77 -2.57
C SER A 49 -6.68 3.46 -1.33
N CYS A 50 -6.86 4.44 -0.50
CA CYS A 50 -7.80 4.43 0.63
C CYS A 50 -8.30 5.86 0.86
N PHE A 51 -9.40 6.00 1.60
CA PHE A 51 -9.85 7.34 1.99
C PHE A 51 -9.67 7.58 3.48
N THR A 52 -9.67 8.86 3.85
CA THR A 52 -9.62 9.33 5.24
C THR A 52 -10.47 10.58 5.36
N PHE A 53 -10.49 11.16 6.56
CA PHE A 53 -11.06 12.50 6.79
C PHE A 53 -9.93 13.49 7.08
N THR A 54 -10.03 14.70 6.55
CA THR A 54 -9.05 15.79 6.74
C THR A 54 -8.82 16.15 8.21
N THR A 55 -9.76 15.79 9.08
CA THR A 55 -9.69 15.99 10.53
C THR A 55 -8.82 14.97 11.25
N THR A 56 -8.41 13.89 10.58
CA THR A 56 -7.70 12.76 11.22
C THR A 56 -6.20 13.01 11.36
N ARG A 57 -5.59 12.32 12.34
CA ARG A 57 -4.14 12.38 12.58
C ARG A 57 -3.33 11.92 11.35
N LYS A 58 -3.78 10.84 10.67
CA LYS A 58 -3.08 10.33 9.48
C LYS A 58 -3.05 11.33 8.33
N PHE A 59 -4.13 12.10 8.12
CA PHE A 59 -4.15 13.18 7.14
C PHE A 59 -3.06 14.23 7.45
N LYS A 60 -2.98 14.70 8.70
CA LYS A 60 -1.97 15.66 9.14
C LYS A 60 -0.55 15.10 8.97
N GLN A 61 -0.35 13.84 9.33
CA GLN A 61 0.94 13.17 9.17
C GLN A 61 1.37 13.09 7.70
N ILE A 62 0.47 12.66 6.79
CA ILE A 62 0.76 12.57 5.34
C ILE A 62 1.01 13.96 4.75
N SER A 63 0.29 15.00 5.20
CA SER A 63 0.52 16.39 4.78
C SER A 63 1.93 16.86 5.11
N ALA A 64 2.46 16.47 6.27
CA ALA A 64 3.79 16.84 6.75
C ALA A 64 4.90 15.92 6.22
N ASN A 65 4.62 14.62 6.08
CA ASN A 65 5.58 13.62 5.63
C ASN A 65 4.88 12.58 4.73
N LYS A 66 5.25 12.57 3.46
CA LYS A 66 4.66 11.68 2.45
C LYS A 66 5.13 10.23 2.56
N ASN A 67 6.23 9.96 3.28
CA ASN A 67 6.70 8.58 3.44
C ASN A 67 5.68 7.77 4.23
N ALA A 68 5.31 6.62 3.68
CA ALA A 68 4.34 5.72 4.26
C ALA A 68 4.74 4.26 4.02
N ALA A 69 4.28 3.39 4.91
CA ALA A 69 4.42 1.96 4.73
C ALA A 69 3.07 1.27 4.90
N LEU A 70 2.89 0.16 4.17
CA LEU A 70 1.73 -0.73 4.30
C LEU A 70 2.21 -2.14 4.61
N ALA A 71 1.51 -2.80 5.52
CA ALA A 71 1.61 -4.24 5.72
C ALA A 71 0.27 -4.87 5.33
N ILE A 72 0.32 -5.79 4.36
CA ILE A 72 -0.86 -6.50 3.84
C ILE A 72 -0.52 -7.99 3.86
N ASN A 73 -1.02 -8.73 4.86
CA ASN A 73 -0.67 -10.12 5.09
C ASN A 73 0.87 -10.30 5.14
N ASN A 74 1.46 -11.02 4.20
CA ASN A 74 2.90 -11.27 4.05
C ASN A 74 3.60 -10.27 3.11
N ILE A 75 2.93 -9.19 2.71
CA ILE A 75 3.46 -8.15 1.84
C ILE A 75 3.78 -6.91 2.68
N GLN A 76 5.02 -6.43 2.55
CA GLN A 76 5.45 -5.15 3.06
C GLN A 76 5.65 -4.17 1.89
N ILE A 77 5.10 -2.98 2.01
CA ILE A 77 5.20 -1.93 0.99
C ILE A 77 5.76 -0.67 1.64
N GLU A 78 6.80 -0.14 1.07
CA GLU A 78 7.36 1.17 1.38
C GLU A 78 7.13 2.09 0.19
N GLY A 79 6.65 3.31 0.43
CA GLY A 79 6.31 4.20 -0.66
C GLY A 79 5.93 5.60 -0.21
N MET A 80 5.27 6.31 -1.11
CA MET A 80 4.81 7.68 -0.87
C MET A 80 3.29 7.73 -0.90
N ALA A 81 2.70 8.30 0.16
CA ALA A 81 1.29 8.64 0.23
C ALA A 81 1.07 10.06 -0.32
N THR A 82 0.12 10.19 -1.24
CA THR A 82 -0.28 11.46 -1.84
C THR A 82 -1.75 11.73 -1.54
N LEU A 83 -2.06 12.91 -1.04
CA LEU A 83 -3.42 13.40 -0.89
C LEU A 83 -3.95 13.84 -2.26
N LYS A 84 -5.06 13.28 -2.69
CA LYS A 84 -5.62 13.45 -4.05
C LYS A 84 -6.82 14.39 -4.08
N GLY A 85 -7.15 15.01 -2.95
CA GLY A 85 -8.33 15.85 -2.82
C GLY A 85 -9.56 15.04 -2.43
N HIS A 86 -10.71 15.70 -2.44
CA HIS A 86 -11.97 15.10 -2.02
C HIS A 86 -12.33 13.86 -2.85
N THR A 87 -12.93 12.86 -2.21
CA THR A 87 -13.29 11.59 -2.87
C THR A 87 -14.29 11.79 -4.03
N SER A 88 -15.17 12.79 -3.96
CA SER A 88 -16.14 13.12 -5.03
C SER A 88 -15.55 13.95 -6.18
N ASP A 89 -14.30 14.39 -6.10
CA ASP A 89 -13.63 15.10 -7.20
C ASP A 89 -13.70 14.23 -8.48
N PRO A 90 -14.06 14.79 -9.65
CA PRO A 90 -14.15 14.03 -10.91
C PRO A 90 -12.90 13.23 -11.27
N LYS A 91 -11.70 13.70 -10.88
CA LYS A 91 -10.45 12.96 -11.09
C LYS A 91 -10.35 11.66 -10.24
N ASN A 92 -11.16 11.53 -9.19
CA ASN A 92 -11.16 10.42 -8.23
C ASN A 92 -12.29 9.40 -8.49
N VAL A 93 -13.07 9.57 -9.57
CA VAL A 93 -14.24 8.73 -9.88
C VAL A 93 -13.89 7.24 -10.04
N SER A 94 -12.68 6.92 -10.51
CA SER A 94 -12.20 5.55 -10.64
C SER A 94 -12.10 4.83 -9.28
N PHE A 95 -11.64 5.55 -8.26
CA PHE A 95 -11.62 5.04 -6.89
C PHE A 95 -13.02 4.69 -6.38
N LEU A 96 -13.98 5.58 -6.54
CA LEU A 96 -15.37 5.36 -6.08
C LEU A 96 -16.01 4.15 -6.77
N LYS A 97 -15.82 4.01 -8.09
CA LYS A 97 -16.29 2.84 -8.85
C LYS A 97 -15.65 1.53 -8.38
N ALA A 98 -14.34 1.56 -8.13
CA ALA A 98 -13.62 0.39 -7.62
C ALA A 98 -14.06 0.06 -6.19
N PHE A 99 -14.27 1.06 -5.34
CA PHE A 99 -14.77 0.90 -3.98
C PHE A 99 -16.15 0.24 -3.96
N GLU A 100 -17.11 0.77 -4.74
CA GLU A 100 -18.44 0.19 -4.87
C GLU A 100 -18.40 -1.27 -5.36
N LYS A 101 -17.57 -1.55 -6.36
CA LYS A 101 -17.45 -2.89 -6.95
C LYS A 101 -16.81 -3.91 -6.02
N LEU A 102 -15.72 -3.54 -5.34
CA LEU A 102 -14.89 -4.47 -4.56
C LEU A 102 -15.37 -4.62 -3.11
N GLN A 103 -16.04 -3.61 -2.58
CA GLN A 103 -16.48 -3.57 -1.19
C GLN A 103 -17.88 -2.95 -1.06
N PRO A 104 -18.93 -3.53 -1.69
CA PRO A 104 -20.23 -2.90 -1.83
C PRO A 104 -20.90 -2.59 -0.49
N GLU A 105 -20.79 -3.47 0.51
CA GLU A 105 -21.42 -3.24 1.82
C GLU A 105 -20.74 -2.10 2.59
N VAL A 106 -19.41 -2.00 2.49
CA VAL A 106 -18.67 -0.91 3.12
C VAL A 106 -18.89 0.41 2.37
N TYR A 107 -18.91 0.36 1.03
CA TYR A 107 -19.27 1.52 0.21
C TYR A 107 -20.62 2.10 0.58
N LYS A 108 -21.63 1.25 0.79
CA LYS A 108 -22.97 1.67 1.24
C LYS A 108 -22.93 2.48 2.54
N MET A 109 -22.07 2.11 3.48
CA MET A 109 -21.94 2.79 4.77
C MET A 109 -21.29 4.19 4.64
N TYR A 110 -20.38 4.36 3.67
CA TYR A 110 -19.61 5.59 3.51
C TYR A 110 -19.98 6.40 2.26
N ARG A 111 -20.93 5.92 1.43
CA ARG A 111 -21.31 6.52 0.16
C ARG A 111 -21.63 8.00 0.30
N ASP A 112 -22.52 8.33 1.22
CA ASP A 112 -23.02 9.70 1.36
C ASP A 112 -21.89 10.66 1.76
N VAL A 113 -21.03 10.26 2.70
CA VAL A 113 -19.88 11.07 3.09
C VAL A 113 -18.81 11.15 2.00
N CYS A 114 -18.65 10.11 1.18
CA CYS A 114 -17.71 10.13 0.07
C CYS A 114 -18.18 10.98 -1.11
N LEU A 115 -19.50 11.14 -1.29
CA LEU A 115 -20.09 11.88 -2.40
C LEU A 115 -20.45 13.33 -2.05
N ASP A 116 -20.66 13.66 -0.79
CA ASP A 116 -20.96 15.01 -0.33
C ASP A 116 -19.69 15.89 -0.41
N PRO A 117 -19.64 16.89 -1.32
CA PRO A 117 -18.47 17.76 -1.48
C PRO A 117 -18.08 18.57 -0.24
N GLU A 118 -19.02 18.77 0.69
CA GLU A 118 -18.81 19.52 1.93
C GLU A 118 -18.27 18.60 3.05
N SER A 119 -18.21 17.29 2.81
CA SER A 119 -17.65 16.35 3.77
C SER A 119 -16.12 16.45 3.87
N PRO A 120 -15.52 16.02 4.98
CA PRO A 120 -14.06 16.03 5.10
C PRO A 120 -13.36 14.83 4.41
N ALA A 121 -14.04 14.13 3.50
CA ALA A 121 -13.49 12.92 2.87
C ALA A 121 -12.34 13.25 1.89
N GLU A 122 -11.19 12.64 2.11
CA GLU A 122 -9.97 12.84 1.33
C GLU A 122 -9.43 11.51 0.80
N LEU A 123 -9.10 11.43 -0.48
CA LEU A 123 -8.48 10.26 -1.08
C LEU A 123 -6.98 10.25 -0.85
N ILE A 124 -6.45 9.13 -0.38
CA ILE A 124 -5.02 8.84 -0.28
C ILE A 124 -4.66 7.84 -1.37
N GLU A 125 -3.64 8.14 -2.16
CA GLU A 125 -3.00 7.22 -3.10
C GLU A 125 -1.58 6.91 -2.62
N ILE A 126 -1.25 5.64 -2.52
CA ILE A 126 0.08 5.17 -2.13
C ILE A 126 0.77 4.59 -3.36
N SER A 127 1.89 5.20 -3.73
CA SER A 127 2.77 4.76 -4.81
C SER A 127 3.95 4.01 -4.20
N PRO A 128 4.04 2.69 -4.39
CA PRO A 128 5.14 1.89 -3.87
C PRO A 128 6.47 2.27 -4.51
N LYS A 129 7.54 2.26 -3.71
CA LYS A 129 8.94 2.31 -4.14
C LYS A 129 9.63 0.97 -3.97
N ARG A 130 9.27 0.27 -2.90
CA ARG A 130 9.78 -1.06 -2.58
C ARG A 130 8.65 -1.93 -2.07
N ILE A 131 8.56 -3.14 -2.60
CA ILE A 131 7.59 -4.15 -2.15
C ILE A 131 8.37 -5.42 -1.83
N ALA A 132 8.16 -5.97 -0.64
CA ALA A 132 8.72 -7.25 -0.23
C ALA A 132 7.60 -8.26 0.03
N ILE A 133 7.70 -9.46 -0.53
CA ILE A 133 6.80 -10.58 -0.25
C ILE A 133 7.59 -11.67 0.46
N TYR A 134 7.07 -12.10 1.60
CA TYR A 134 7.63 -13.20 2.38
C TYR A 134 6.86 -14.48 2.10
N THR A 135 7.57 -15.56 1.78
CA THR A 135 6.99 -16.89 1.52
C THR A 135 7.78 -17.98 2.23
N GLY A 136 7.08 -19.07 2.58
CA GLY A 136 7.66 -20.19 3.30
C GLY A 136 7.93 -19.88 4.77
N GLY A 137 8.54 -20.85 5.47
CA GLY A 137 9.01 -20.76 6.84
C GLY A 137 10.49 -21.15 6.93
N TYR A 138 11.15 -20.79 8.03
CA TYR A 138 12.55 -21.18 8.25
C TYR A 138 12.70 -22.71 8.24
N PRO A 139 13.73 -23.27 7.60
CA PRO A 139 14.87 -22.60 6.92
C PRO A 139 14.61 -22.21 5.45
N ASP A 140 13.48 -22.59 4.86
CA ASP A 140 13.17 -22.44 3.44
C ASP A 140 12.47 -21.11 3.11
N SER A 141 12.46 -20.16 4.05
CA SER A 141 11.87 -18.85 3.85
C SER A 141 12.55 -18.08 2.71
N LYS A 142 11.73 -17.33 1.98
CA LYS A 142 12.17 -16.46 0.89
C LYS A 142 11.56 -15.08 1.05
N MET A 143 12.28 -14.07 0.62
CA MET A 143 11.79 -12.71 0.48
C MET A 143 12.07 -12.24 -0.94
N ASP A 144 11.03 -12.00 -1.72
CA ASP A 144 11.14 -11.43 -3.04
C ASP A 144 10.91 -9.91 -2.94
N VAL A 145 11.86 -9.14 -3.41
CA VAL A 145 11.87 -7.68 -3.32
C VAL A 145 11.76 -7.10 -4.72
N LEU A 146 10.72 -6.32 -4.96
CA LEU A 146 10.50 -5.49 -6.14
C LEU A 146 10.84 -4.03 -5.80
N ASN A 147 11.79 -3.45 -6.53
CA ASN A 147 12.09 -2.02 -6.44
C ASN A 147 11.57 -1.32 -7.69
N THR A 148 10.54 -0.48 -7.53
CA THR A 148 9.84 0.12 -8.66
C THR A 148 10.62 1.26 -9.30
N ASP A 149 11.43 1.99 -8.53
CA ASP A 149 12.24 3.10 -9.03
C ASP A 149 13.44 2.59 -9.84
N LYS A 150 14.09 1.53 -9.33
CA LYS A 150 15.26 0.92 -9.97
C LYS A 150 14.92 -0.11 -11.05
N LYS A 151 13.64 -0.52 -11.12
CA LYS A 151 13.17 -1.62 -11.99
C LYS A 151 13.95 -2.92 -11.78
N THR A 152 14.16 -3.30 -10.52
CA THR A 152 14.86 -4.53 -10.12
C THR A 152 13.97 -5.45 -9.31
N ALA A 153 14.21 -6.76 -9.45
CA ALA A 153 13.56 -7.81 -8.67
C ALA A 153 14.61 -8.79 -8.16
N ILE A 154 14.63 -9.03 -6.85
CA ILE A 154 15.66 -9.84 -6.18
C ILE A 154 14.98 -10.78 -5.19
N ARG A 155 15.38 -12.05 -5.20
CA ARG A 155 15.03 -13.04 -4.18
C ARG A 155 16.15 -13.23 -3.19
N TYR A 156 15.83 -13.15 -1.92
CA TYR A 156 16.68 -13.51 -0.79
C TYR A 156 16.20 -14.83 -0.17
N SER A 157 17.13 -15.71 0.21
CA SER A 157 16.82 -16.95 0.93
C SER A 157 16.91 -16.73 2.44
N GLY A 158 16.33 -17.63 3.24
CA GLY A 158 16.45 -17.57 4.70
C GLY A 158 17.89 -17.57 5.21
N SER A 159 18.81 -18.22 4.47
CA SER A 159 20.25 -18.22 4.80
C SER A 159 20.93 -16.87 4.56
N ASP A 160 20.40 -16.04 3.66
CA ASP A 160 20.95 -14.71 3.40
C ASP A 160 20.60 -13.74 4.55
N PHE A 161 19.43 -13.89 5.16
CA PHE A 161 19.04 -13.13 6.36
C PHE A 161 20.01 -13.34 7.54
N LEU A 162 20.55 -14.55 7.69
CA LEU A 162 21.48 -14.86 8.77
C LEU A 162 22.89 -14.29 8.55
N LYS A 163 23.23 -13.93 7.33
CA LYS A 163 24.55 -13.36 6.97
C LYS A 163 24.63 -11.85 7.11
N GLY A 164 23.50 -11.19 7.41
CA GLY A 164 23.43 -9.74 7.51
C GLY A 164 23.70 -9.03 6.17
N GLU A 165 23.43 -9.69 5.04
CA GLU A 165 23.47 -9.04 3.73
C GLU A 165 22.43 -7.93 3.70
N ASP A 166 22.82 -6.74 3.26
CA ASP A 166 21.92 -5.60 3.14
C ASP A 166 20.80 -5.92 2.14
N TYR A 167 19.56 -5.79 2.59
CA TYR A 167 18.35 -6.00 1.80
C TYR A 167 17.85 -4.69 1.15
N GLU A 168 18.70 -3.68 1.08
CA GLU A 168 18.41 -2.36 0.53
C GLU A 168 18.54 -2.30 -1.01
#